data_f19dda5adbd963b6b1146a4e14300a0d
#
_entry.id   f19dda5adbd963b6b1146a4e14300a0d
#
_cell.length_a   1.000
_cell.length_b   1.000
_cell.length_c   1.000
_cell.angle_alpha   90.00
_cell.angle_beta   90.00
_cell.angle_gamma   90.00
#
_symmetry.space_group_name_H-M   'P 1'
#
loop_
_entity.id
_entity.type
_entity.pdbx_description
1 polymer ?
#
loop_
_entity_poly.entity_id
_entity_poly.type
_entity_poly.pdbx_seq_one_letter_code
_entity_poly.pdbx_strand_id
1 'polypeptide(L)'
;MHKFDFLNDQTLPIYPGHVIIVSGDKVRITGELAVHGQSHRGQPEPLESTIHQAFLVRQRDALPIAVKDDRGLWPERLGELIPWCP
;
A
#
# COMPACT_ATOMS: atom_id res chain seq x y z
N MET A 1 13.27 4.92 -9.21
CA MET A 1 12.41 5.08 -8.02
C MET A 1 11.00 4.62 -8.37
N HIS A 2 10.39 3.81 -7.51
CA HIS A 2 9.02 3.38 -7.73
C HIS A 2 8.05 4.50 -7.38
N LYS A 3 6.92 4.50 -8.07
CA LYS A 3 5.82 5.42 -7.80
C LYS A 3 4.60 4.61 -7.43
N PHE A 4 3.91 5.03 -6.37
CA PHE A 4 2.69 4.39 -5.90
C PHE A 4 1.57 5.41 -5.87
N ASP A 5 0.35 4.97 -6.18
CA ASP A 5 -0.82 5.80 -6.01
C ASP A 5 -1.06 6.02 -4.51
N PHE A 6 -1.44 7.23 -4.14
CA PHE A 6 -1.72 7.57 -2.75
C PHE A 6 -3.22 7.75 -2.55
N LEU A 7 -3.78 7.01 -1.59
CA LEU A 7 -5.21 6.98 -1.35
C LEU A 7 -5.58 7.70 -0.06
N ASN A 8 -6.81 8.23 -0.03
CA ASN A 8 -7.44 8.76 1.18
C ASN A 8 -8.66 7.89 1.53
N ASP A 9 -9.43 8.29 2.55
CA ASP A 9 -10.58 7.52 2.99
C ASP A 9 -11.68 7.41 1.93
N GLN A 10 -11.76 8.38 1.02
CA GLN A 10 -12.75 8.38 -0.04
C GLN A 10 -12.35 7.52 -1.24
N THR A 11 -11.06 7.49 -1.56
CA THR A 11 -10.56 6.75 -2.72
C THR A 11 -10.22 5.30 -2.42
N LEU A 12 -9.94 4.96 -1.15
CA LEU A 12 -9.61 3.60 -0.75
C LEU A 12 -10.66 2.57 -1.20
N PRO A 13 -11.98 2.77 -0.99
CA PRO A 13 -12.97 1.76 -1.36
C PRO A 13 -13.12 1.52 -2.86
N ILE A 14 -12.74 2.48 -3.69
CA ILE A 14 -12.97 2.41 -5.14
C ILE A 14 -11.70 2.16 -5.95
N TYR A 15 -10.56 1.99 -5.30
CA TYR A 15 -9.29 1.79 -6.00
C TYR A 15 -9.27 0.42 -6.70
N PRO A 16 -8.89 0.35 -7.99
CA PRO A 16 -8.95 -0.90 -8.75
C PRO A 16 -7.69 -1.75 -8.65
N GLY A 17 -7.02 -1.76 -7.52
CA GLY A 17 -5.77 -2.49 -7.36
C GLY A 17 -5.51 -2.88 -5.91
N HIS A 18 -4.28 -3.30 -5.64
CA HIS A 18 -3.86 -3.70 -4.29
C HIS A 18 -3.50 -2.47 -3.47
N VAL A 19 -3.70 -2.54 -2.16
CA VAL A 19 -3.43 -1.42 -1.27
C VAL A 19 -2.52 -1.85 -0.13
N ILE A 20 -1.47 -1.08 0.12
CA ILE A 20 -0.63 -1.22 1.29
C ILE A 20 -1.13 -0.23 2.33
N ILE A 21 -1.61 -0.74 3.46
CA ILE A 21 -2.11 0.10 4.54
C ILE A 21 -1.00 0.27 5.57
N VAL A 22 -0.49 1.50 5.70
CA VAL A 22 0.63 1.81 6.58
C VAL A 22 0.12 2.05 7.99
N SER A 23 0.78 1.46 8.97
CA SER A 23 0.45 1.63 10.38
C SER A 23 1.71 1.56 11.23
N GLY A 24 1.53 1.56 12.55
CA GLY A 24 2.66 1.58 13.47
C GLY A 24 3.03 2.98 13.90
N ASP A 25 4.32 3.21 14.14
CA ASP A 25 4.84 4.51 14.55
C ASP A 25 6.17 4.78 13.84
N LYS A 26 6.82 5.91 14.17
CA LYS A 26 8.07 6.30 13.51
C LYS A 26 9.23 5.35 13.81
N VAL A 27 9.16 4.63 14.92
CA VAL A 27 10.20 3.67 15.30
C VAL A 27 10.00 2.35 14.57
N ARG A 28 8.74 1.91 14.46
CA ARG A 28 8.41 0.64 13.82
C ARG A 28 7.23 0.83 12.87
N ILE A 29 7.55 1.02 11.60
CA ILE A 29 6.53 1.19 10.57
C ILE A 29 6.13 -0.19 10.05
N THR A 30 4.83 -0.46 10.06
CA THR A 30 4.28 -1.72 9.56
C THR A 30 3.33 -1.48 8.40
N GLY A 31 3.03 -2.54 7.65
CA GLY A 31 2.08 -2.50 6.56
C GLY A 31 1.21 -3.73 6.55
N GLU A 32 0.00 -3.55 6.09
CA GLU A 32 -0.94 -4.64 5.82
C GLU A 32 -1.28 -4.61 4.34
N LEU A 33 -1.22 -5.76 3.68
CA LEU A 33 -1.56 -5.84 2.27
C LEU A 33 -3.03 -6.20 2.10
N ALA A 34 -3.78 -5.32 1.47
CA ALA A 34 -5.15 -5.57 1.05
C ALA A 34 -5.15 -5.93 -0.43
N VAL A 35 -5.31 -7.21 -0.73
CA VAL A 35 -5.31 -7.71 -2.11
C VAL A 35 -6.66 -7.43 -2.75
N HIS A 36 -6.64 -6.91 -3.97
CA HIS A 36 -7.86 -6.57 -4.70
C HIS A 36 -8.76 -7.81 -4.90
N GLY A 37 -10.02 -7.66 -4.58
CA GLY A 37 -10.99 -8.74 -4.69
C GLY A 37 -11.05 -9.67 -3.48
N GLN A 38 -10.20 -9.49 -2.49
CA GLN A 38 -10.21 -10.28 -1.26
C GLN A 38 -10.80 -9.48 -0.11
N SER A 39 -11.58 -10.15 0.73
CA SER A 39 -12.23 -9.52 1.88
C SER A 39 -11.34 -9.42 3.12
N HIS A 40 -10.21 -10.11 3.13
CA HIS A 40 -9.30 -10.13 4.27
C HIS A 40 -8.03 -9.34 3.96
N ARG A 41 -7.52 -8.63 4.97
CA ARG A 41 -6.20 -8.02 4.91
C ARG A 41 -5.16 -9.01 5.37
N GLY A 42 -3.92 -8.86 4.89
CA GLY A 42 -2.79 -9.56 5.46
C GLY A 42 -2.53 -9.08 6.90
N GLN A 43 -1.71 -9.82 7.62
CA GLN A 43 -1.31 -9.41 8.97
C GLN A 43 -0.30 -8.27 8.91
N PRO A 44 -0.24 -7.43 9.96
CA PRO A 44 0.80 -6.39 10.01
C PRO A 44 2.19 -7.00 9.98
N GLU A 45 3.03 -6.48 9.09
CA GLU A 45 4.41 -6.91 8.90
C GLU A 45 5.29 -5.69 8.72
N PRO A 46 6.62 -5.84 8.82
CA PRO A 46 7.51 -4.74 8.47
C PRO A 46 7.15 -4.20 7.08
N LEU A 47 7.16 -2.89 6.93
CA LEU A 47 6.67 -2.25 5.71
C LEU A 47 7.37 -2.77 4.45
N GLU A 48 8.67 -2.99 4.52
CA GLU A 48 9.44 -3.50 3.39
C GLU A 48 9.00 -4.90 2.96
N SER A 49 8.64 -5.77 3.92
CA SER A 49 8.09 -7.09 3.63
C SER A 49 6.74 -6.98 2.93
N THR A 50 5.89 -6.05 3.37
CA THR A 50 4.58 -5.81 2.77
C THR A 50 4.72 -5.36 1.32
N ILE A 51 5.67 -4.46 1.05
CA ILE A 51 5.94 -3.99 -0.30
C ILE A 51 6.40 -5.16 -1.20
N HIS A 52 7.28 -6.00 -0.69
CA HIS A 52 7.76 -7.17 -1.43
C HIS A 52 6.61 -8.11 -1.79
N GLN A 53 5.72 -8.38 -0.85
CA GLN A 53 4.53 -9.19 -1.09
C GLN A 53 3.61 -8.57 -2.14
N ALA A 54 3.43 -7.25 -2.09
CA ALA A 54 2.61 -6.53 -3.06
C ALA A 54 3.17 -6.70 -4.48
N PHE A 55 4.48 -6.60 -4.64
CA PHE A 55 5.10 -6.83 -5.96
C PHE A 55 4.93 -8.27 -6.44
N LEU A 56 4.99 -9.26 -5.55
CA LEU A 56 4.76 -10.66 -5.92
C LEU A 56 3.33 -10.87 -6.42
N VAL A 57 2.34 -10.29 -5.75
CA VAL A 57 0.96 -10.37 -6.20
C VAL A 57 0.77 -9.67 -7.54
N ARG A 58 1.38 -8.49 -7.70
CA ARG A 58 1.32 -7.72 -8.95
C ARG A 58 1.88 -8.51 -10.13
N GLN A 59 2.88 -9.36 -9.94
CA GLN A 59 3.41 -10.19 -11.01
C GLN A 59 2.38 -11.18 -11.55
N ARG A 60 1.37 -11.54 -10.75
CA ARG A 60 0.32 -12.47 -11.17
C ARG A 60 -0.79 -11.80 -11.97
N ASP A 61 -1.22 -10.61 -11.55
CA ASP A 61 -2.43 -9.99 -12.08
C ASP A 61 -2.19 -8.65 -12.76
N ALA A 62 -0.98 -8.09 -12.65
CA ALA A 62 -0.59 -6.80 -13.23
C ALA A 62 -1.46 -5.62 -12.76
N LEU A 63 -2.14 -5.75 -11.61
CA LEU A 63 -2.92 -4.65 -11.06
C LEU A 63 -2.01 -3.63 -10.37
N PRO A 64 -2.40 -2.34 -10.34
CA PRO A 64 -1.59 -1.32 -9.69
C PRO A 64 -1.56 -1.49 -8.18
N ILE A 65 -0.58 -0.83 -7.55
CA ILE A 65 -0.40 -0.84 -6.10
C ILE A 65 -0.54 0.59 -5.60
N ALA A 66 -1.34 0.78 -4.55
CA ALA A 66 -1.50 2.06 -3.89
C ALA A 66 -1.10 1.97 -2.42
N VAL A 67 -0.93 3.11 -1.79
CA VAL A 67 -0.56 3.23 -0.39
C VAL A 67 -1.60 4.09 0.33
N LYS A 68 -2.05 3.62 1.49
CA LYS A 68 -2.90 4.38 2.40
C LYS A 68 -2.07 4.67 3.65
N ASP A 69 -1.72 5.93 3.87
CA ASP A 69 -0.84 6.36 4.95
C ASP A 69 -1.42 7.59 5.64
N ASP A 70 -2.21 7.36 6.69
CA ASP A 70 -2.91 8.44 7.41
C ASP A 70 -1.99 9.28 8.28
N ARG A 71 -0.85 8.74 8.69
CA ARG A 71 0.04 9.40 9.64
C ARG A 71 1.29 10.00 9.01
N GLY A 72 1.48 9.83 7.72
CA GLY A 72 2.69 10.31 7.05
C GLY A 72 3.94 9.53 7.44
N LEU A 73 3.82 8.23 7.64
CA LEU A 73 4.92 7.37 8.06
C LEU A 73 5.73 6.79 6.90
N TRP A 74 5.21 6.90 5.68
CA TRP A 74 5.84 6.32 4.50
C TRP A 74 7.23 6.93 4.26
N PRO A 75 8.30 6.11 4.23
CA PRO A 75 9.64 6.62 3.95
C PRO A 75 9.81 6.93 2.47
N GLU A 76 10.35 8.10 2.15
CA GLU A 76 10.57 8.50 0.75
C GLU A 76 11.50 7.55 0.00
N ARG A 77 12.43 6.91 0.69
CA ARG A 77 13.36 5.95 0.09
C ARG A 77 12.67 4.74 -0.53
N LEU A 78 11.43 4.45 -0.12
CA LEU A 78 10.68 3.31 -0.63
C LEU A 78 9.90 3.63 -1.89
N GLY A 79 9.75 4.90 -2.25
CA GLY A 79 9.06 5.32 -3.45
C GLY A 79 8.31 6.62 -3.26
N GLU A 80 7.86 7.19 -4.36
CA GLU A 80 7.09 8.42 -4.38
C GLU A 80 5.60 8.10 -4.33
N LEU A 81 4.86 8.83 -3.49
CA LEU A 81 3.41 8.72 -3.40
C LEU A 81 2.76 9.82 -4.22
N ILE A 82 1.89 9.44 -5.15
CA ILE A 82 1.20 10.36 -6.05
C ILE A 82 -0.30 10.26 -5.77
N PRO A 83 -0.98 11.36 -5.42
CA PRO A 83 -2.41 11.31 -5.16
C PRO A 83 -3.17 10.70 -6.33
N TRP A 84 -4.00 9.71 -6.06
CA TRP A 84 -4.80 9.04 -7.08
C TRP A 84 -6.15 9.72 -7.23
N CYS A 85 -6.51 10.03 -8.47
CA CYS A 85 -7.81 10.59 -8.83
C CYS A 85 -8.58 9.60 -9.70
N PRO A 86 -9.78 9.21 -9.30
CA PRO A 86 -10.63 8.33 -10.11
C PRO A 86 -11.11 8.99 -11.40
#